data_f5acd20fa6ce18dbad3265b24e87584c
#
_entry.id   f5acd20fa6ce18dbad3265b24e87584c
#
_cell.length_a   1.000
_cell.length_b   1.000
_cell.length_c   1.000
_cell.angle_alpha   90.00
_cell.angle_beta   90.00
_cell.angle_gamma   90.00
#
_symmetry.space_group_name_H-M   'P 1'
#
loop_
_entity.id
_entity.type
_entity.pdbx_description
1 polymer ?
#
loop_
_entity_poly.entity_id
_entity_poly.type
_entity_poly.pdbx_seq_one_letter_code
_entity_poly.pdbx_strand_id
1 'polypeptide(L)'
;MRAMIVDDEAPARSELKFLLEETGRLEEIIEATSARDAVEKLMESRVEVIFLDISMPKTNGMQLAEALHKLKNPPQIVFVTAYSEYALDAFGVNAVDYLMKPVETERLEQALDKVEERLRPQSPMATIERIPVIKSGSKVLVPIDQIRFIEAKDDYSCIYTEADRFLSTISLQKLEDRLVGHGFFRIHRSYIVNLEYVADVEV
;
A
#
# COMPACT_ATOMS: atom_id res chain seq x y z
N MET A 1 -3.43 17.49 -1.90
CA MET A 1 -2.47 16.55 -1.30
C MET A 1 -1.37 17.35 -0.62
N ARG A 2 -0.95 16.97 0.61
CA ARG A 2 0.14 17.62 1.34
C ARG A 2 1.41 16.80 1.23
N ALA A 3 2.52 17.45 0.93
CA ALA A 3 3.82 16.82 0.79
C ALA A 3 4.81 17.28 1.85
N MET A 4 5.78 16.44 2.16
CA MET A 4 6.96 16.83 2.93
C MET A 4 8.22 16.52 2.14
N ILE A 5 9.16 17.46 2.12
CA ILE A 5 10.51 17.25 1.56
C ILE A 5 11.46 17.10 2.75
N VAL A 6 12.22 16.00 2.77
CA VAL A 6 13.19 15.71 3.84
C VAL A 6 14.57 15.55 3.21
N ASP A 7 15.42 16.55 3.42
CA ASP A 7 16.76 16.62 2.82
C ASP A 7 17.58 17.59 3.68
N ASP A 8 18.83 17.33 3.98
CA ASP A 8 19.68 18.24 4.78
C ASP A 8 20.28 19.37 3.93
N GLU A 9 20.32 19.19 2.60
CA GLU A 9 20.86 20.18 1.67
C GLU A 9 19.80 21.20 1.25
N ALA A 10 19.94 22.46 1.70
CA ALA A 10 19.00 23.53 1.36
C ALA A 10 18.80 23.76 -0.14
N PRO A 11 19.85 23.74 -0.99
CA PRO A 11 19.66 23.88 -2.44
C PRO A 11 18.78 22.77 -3.04
N ALA A 12 19.01 21.51 -2.65
CA ALA A 12 18.24 20.38 -3.15
C ALA A 12 16.76 20.47 -2.72
N ARG A 13 16.49 20.88 -1.46
CA ARG A 13 15.11 21.13 -1.01
C ARG A 13 14.43 22.23 -1.83
N SER A 14 15.14 23.35 -2.07
CA SER A 14 14.57 24.48 -2.81
C SER A 14 14.28 24.12 -4.27
N GLU A 15 15.17 23.38 -4.94
CA GLU A 15 14.97 22.88 -6.29
C GLU A 15 13.76 21.94 -6.37
N LEU A 16 13.70 20.94 -5.51
CA LEU A 16 12.58 19.99 -5.50
C LEU A 16 11.26 20.67 -5.16
N LYS A 17 11.28 21.62 -4.22
CA LYS A 17 10.09 22.40 -3.88
C LYS A 17 9.57 23.19 -5.08
N PHE A 18 10.46 23.87 -5.80
CA PHE A 18 10.10 24.61 -7.01
C PHE A 18 9.46 23.69 -8.06
N LEU A 19 10.08 22.53 -8.34
CA LEU A 19 9.53 21.55 -9.29
C LEU A 19 8.16 21.03 -8.86
N LEU A 20 7.96 20.76 -7.56
CA LEU A 20 6.68 20.31 -7.03
C LEU A 20 5.59 21.39 -7.09
N GLU A 21 5.93 22.65 -6.82
CA GLU A 21 5.02 23.80 -6.95
C GLU A 21 4.56 24.00 -8.39
N GLU A 22 5.47 23.85 -9.36
CA GLU A 22 5.17 23.96 -10.81
C GLU A 22 4.14 22.91 -11.27
N THR A 23 4.06 21.75 -10.61
CA THR A 23 3.04 20.73 -10.96
C THR A 23 1.62 21.15 -10.62
N GLY A 24 1.41 22.08 -9.70
CA GLY A 24 0.10 22.51 -9.21
C GLY A 24 -0.72 21.42 -8.49
N ARG A 25 -0.12 20.28 -8.17
CA ARG A 25 -0.81 19.09 -7.59
C ARG A 25 -0.84 19.07 -6.07
N LEU A 26 -0.06 19.92 -5.41
CA LEU A 26 0.11 19.95 -3.97
C LEU A 26 -0.56 21.20 -3.36
N GLU A 27 -1.25 21.00 -2.25
CA GLU A 27 -1.88 22.06 -1.46
C GLU A 27 -0.88 22.75 -0.54
N GLU A 28 0.05 21.95 -0.02
CA GLU A 28 1.04 22.41 0.96
C GLU A 28 2.31 21.57 0.83
N ILE A 29 3.47 22.22 0.93
CA ILE A 29 4.79 21.57 0.96
C ILE A 29 5.50 21.97 2.24
N ILE A 30 5.75 20.99 3.09
CA ILE A 30 6.49 21.14 4.36
C ILE A 30 7.94 20.73 4.10
N GLU A 31 8.89 21.53 4.57
CA GLU A 31 10.30 21.19 4.47
C GLU A 31 10.83 20.70 5.82
N ALA A 32 11.64 19.65 5.81
CA ALA A 32 12.36 19.14 6.97
C ALA A 32 13.84 18.95 6.62
N THR A 33 14.71 19.34 7.57
CA THR A 33 16.17 19.36 7.37
C THR A 33 16.86 18.10 7.90
N SER A 34 16.12 17.18 8.48
CA SER A 34 16.63 15.93 9.06
C SER A 34 15.49 14.96 9.35
N ALA A 35 15.81 13.69 9.59
CA ALA A 35 14.84 12.69 10.03
C ALA A 35 14.12 13.08 11.32
N ARG A 36 14.83 13.70 12.27
CA ARG A 36 14.22 14.18 13.52
C ARG A 36 13.22 15.30 13.27
N ASP A 37 13.60 16.31 12.49
CA ASP A 37 12.74 17.45 12.12
C ASP A 37 11.48 16.95 11.37
N ALA A 38 11.65 15.95 10.50
CA ALA A 38 10.53 15.32 9.80
C ALA A 38 9.54 14.67 10.78
N VAL A 39 10.02 13.90 11.76
CA VAL A 39 9.17 13.26 12.77
C VAL A 39 8.44 14.32 13.62
N GLU A 40 9.11 15.37 14.07
CA GLU A 40 8.50 16.45 14.85
C GLU A 40 7.34 17.11 14.06
N LYS A 41 7.55 17.42 12.77
CA LYS A 41 6.51 18.00 11.89
C LYS A 41 5.37 17.05 11.57
N LEU A 42 5.63 15.76 11.44
CA LEU A 42 4.59 14.74 11.24
C LEU A 42 3.66 14.56 12.46
N MET A 43 4.11 14.94 13.65
CA MET A 43 3.24 14.95 14.84
C MET A 43 2.28 16.14 14.85
N GLU A 44 2.61 17.22 14.15
CA GLU A 44 1.81 18.45 14.09
C GLU A 44 0.91 18.51 12.85
N SER A 45 1.32 17.87 11.76
CA SER A 45 0.63 17.97 10.47
C SER A 45 0.52 16.62 9.77
N ARG A 46 -0.66 16.35 9.22
CA ARG A 46 -0.85 15.17 8.37
C ARG A 46 -0.23 15.42 7.00
N VAL A 47 0.61 14.49 6.57
CA VAL A 47 1.28 14.48 5.27
C VAL A 47 0.90 13.20 4.53
N GLU A 48 0.56 13.32 3.27
CA GLU A 48 0.18 12.17 2.42
C GLU A 48 1.39 11.57 1.68
N VAL A 49 2.38 12.40 1.33
CA VAL A 49 3.59 11.94 0.64
C VAL A 49 4.86 12.59 1.21
N ILE A 50 5.93 11.81 1.29
CA ILE A 50 7.25 12.29 1.71
C ILE A 50 8.25 12.04 0.58
N PHE A 51 8.90 13.10 0.13
CA PHE A 51 10.08 13.07 -0.72
C PHE A 51 11.30 13.06 0.17
N LEU A 52 12.05 11.95 0.20
CA LEU A 52 13.02 11.65 1.23
C LEU A 52 14.40 11.39 0.62
N ASP A 53 15.38 12.20 1.03
CA ASP A 53 16.77 11.86 0.73
C ASP A 53 17.26 10.69 1.63
N ILE A 54 18.04 9.80 1.05
CA ILE A 54 18.62 8.66 1.75
C ILE A 54 19.85 9.09 2.54
N SER A 55 20.69 9.94 1.95
CA SER A 55 22.00 10.28 2.49
C SER A 55 21.97 11.53 3.37
N MET A 56 21.42 11.40 4.56
CA MET A 56 21.38 12.48 5.54
C MET A 56 22.29 12.20 6.75
N PRO A 57 22.90 13.23 7.37
CA PRO A 57 23.70 13.07 8.57
C PRO A 57 22.91 12.46 9.74
N LYS A 58 23.54 11.58 10.51
CA LYS A 58 23.05 10.94 11.75
C LYS A 58 21.97 9.87 11.55
N THR A 59 21.01 10.06 10.68
CA THR A 59 19.93 9.08 10.43
C THR A 59 19.74 8.94 8.93
N ASN A 60 20.02 7.76 8.40
CA ASN A 60 19.78 7.45 7.00
C ASN A 60 18.29 7.48 6.69
N GLY A 61 17.91 8.04 5.54
CA GLY A 61 16.51 8.10 5.08
C GLY A 61 15.82 6.74 5.02
N MET A 62 16.55 5.65 4.75
CA MET A 62 16.00 4.29 4.80
C MET A 62 15.47 3.93 6.19
N GLN A 63 16.22 4.26 7.25
CA GLN A 63 15.78 4.02 8.63
C GLN A 63 14.54 4.82 8.99
N LEU A 64 14.43 6.06 8.49
CA LEU A 64 13.23 6.87 8.66
C LEU A 64 12.05 6.23 7.93
N ALA A 65 12.23 5.79 6.69
CA ALA A 65 11.21 5.11 5.89
C ALA A 65 10.69 3.84 6.59
N GLU A 66 11.59 3.00 7.11
CA GLU A 66 11.21 1.81 7.88
C GLU A 66 10.41 2.14 9.15
N ALA A 67 10.76 3.23 9.84
CA ALA A 67 10.05 3.67 11.03
C ALA A 67 8.65 4.18 10.68
N LEU A 68 8.54 4.97 9.62
CA LEU A 68 7.26 5.52 9.13
C LEU A 68 6.31 4.44 8.62
N HIS A 69 6.84 3.39 7.98
CA HIS A 69 6.05 2.26 7.50
C HIS A 69 5.29 1.50 8.62
N LYS A 70 5.77 1.59 9.87
CA LYS A 70 5.12 0.96 11.05
C LYS A 70 3.93 1.78 11.59
N LEU A 71 3.69 2.97 11.09
CA LEU A 71 2.55 3.79 11.49
C LEU A 71 1.23 3.18 11.03
N LYS A 72 0.14 3.44 11.74
CA LYS A 72 -1.21 2.96 11.37
C LYS A 72 -1.65 3.50 10.01
N ASN A 73 -1.28 4.73 9.67
CA ASN A 73 -1.56 5.38 8.38
C ASN A 73 -0.24 6.00 7.88
N PRO A 74 0.63 5.20 7.26
CA PRO A 74 1.92 5.70 6.80
C PRO A 74 1.75 6.63 5.60
N PRO A 75 2.53 7.72 5.51
CA PRO A 75 2.62 8.51 4.29
C PRO A 75 3.25 7.68 3.17
N GLN A 76 2.94 8.01 1.93
CA GLN A 76 3.62 7.43 0.78
C GLN A 76 5.05 7.97 0.72
N ILE A 77 6.01 7.13 0.36
CA ILE A 77 7.43 7.51 0.33
C ILE A 77 7.94 7.47 -1.11
N VAL A 78 8.54 8.57 -1.54
CA VAL A 78 9.32 8.69 -2.78
C VAL A 78 10.74 9.06 -2.38
N PHE A 79 11.70 8.21 -2.69
CA PHE A 79 13.11 8.55 -2.44
C PHE A 79 13.62 9.52 -3.51
N VAL A 80 14.43 10.51 -3.08
CA VAL A 80 15.08 11.50 -3.97
C VAL A 80 16.54 11.60 -3.55
N THR A 81 17.45 11.00 -4.28
CA THR A 81 18.84 10.90 -3.86
C THR A 81 19.83 10.91 -5.02
N ALA A 82 21.10 11.23 -4.75
CA ALA A 82 22.18 11.16 -5.72
C ALA A 82 22.76 9.73 -5.92
N TYR A 83 22.34 8.75 -5.11
CA TYR A 83 22.94 7.42 -5.06
C TYR A 83 22.03 6.37 -5.70
N SER A 84 22.50 5.65 -6.71
CA SER A 84 21.73 4.62 -7.41
C SER A 84 21.73 3.25 -6.71
N GLU A 85 22.70 2.98 -5.86
CA GLU A 85 22.90 1.70 -5.18
C GLU A 85 21.78 1.33 -4.20
N TYR A 86 21.05 2.30 -3.67
CA TYR A 86 19.94 2.05 -2.73
C TYR A 86 18.60 1.78 -3.40
N ALA A 87 18.54 1.80 -4.74
CA ALA A 87 17.28 1.56 -5.46
C ALA A 87 16.67 0.19 -5.16
N LEU A 88 17.50 -0.86 -4.97
CA LEU A 88 17.02 -2.20 -4.61
C LEU A 88 16.49 -2.25 -3.16
N ASP A 89 17.13 -1.54 -2.24
CA ASP A 89 16.73 -1.50 -0.83
C ASP A 89 15.41 -0.72 -0.64
N ALA A 90 15.14 0.26 -1.52
CA ALA A 90 13.89 1.03 -1.53
C ALA A 90 12.64 0.13 -1.74
N PHE A 91 12.77 -0.98 -2.48
CA PHE A 91 11.70 -1.97 -2.61
C PHE A 91 11.38 -2.65 -1.27
N GLY A 92 12.37 -2.83 -0.40
CA GLY A 92 12.18 -3.45 0.92
C GLY A 92 11.31 -2.65 1.87
N VAL A 93 11.24 -1.32 1.71
CA VAL A 93 10.43 -0.41 2.51
C VAL A 93 9.13 0.04 1.82
N ASN A 94 8.72 -0.65 0.74
CA ASN A 94 7.48 -0.38 0.00
C ASN A 94 7.36 1.08 -0.49
N ALA A 95 8.48 1.71 -0.89
CA ALA A 95 8.45 3.03 -1.49
C ALA A 95 7.61 3.07 -2.77
N VAL A 96 7.03 4.21 -3.08
CA VAL A 96 6.22 4.41 -4.29
C VAL A 96 7.11 4.52 -5.52
N ASP A 97 8.18 5.31 -5.39
CA ASP A 97 9.15 5.51 -6.48
C ASP A 97 10.52 5.91 -5.93
N TYR A 98 11.48 5.99 -6.85
CA TYR A 98 12.87 6.35 -6.61
C TYR A 98 13.33 7.32 -7.69
N LEU A 99 13.69 8.53 -7.29
CA LEU A 99 14.13 9.60 -8.18
C LEU A 99 15.61 9.89 -7.97
N MET A 100 16.34 10.02 -9.06
CA MET A 100 17.74 10.42 -9.04
C MET A 100 17.86 11.94 -9.10
N LYS A 101 18.78 12.51 -8.28
CA LYS A 101 19.20 13.91 -8.42
C LYS A 101 20.20 14.06 -9.59
N PRO A 102 20.06 15.11 -10.44
CA PRO A 102 19.02 16.12 -10.45
C PRO A 102 17.65 15.53 -10.88
N VAL A 103 16.58 16.03 -10.29
CA VAL A 103 15.23 15.49 -10.54
C VAL A 103 14.70 16.03 -11.86
N GLU A 104 14.39 15.14 -12.80
CA GLU A 104 13.74 15.50 -14.06
C GLU A 104 12.23 15.66 -13.85
N THR A 105 11.64 16.72 -14.44
CA THR A 105 10.20 17.03 -14.27
C THR A 105 9.31 15.86 -14.69
N GLU A 106 9.58 15.21 -15.81
CA GLU A 106 8.80 14.06 -16.29
C GLU A 106 8.82 12.89 -15.31
N ARG A 107 9.98 12.63 -14.67
CA ARG A 107 10.11 11.58 -13.66
C ARG A 107 9.36 11.93 -12.38
N LEU A 108 9.36 13.20 -11.97
CA LEU A 108 8.61 13.70 -10.84
C LEU A 108 7.10 13.56 -11.06
N GLU A 109 6.61 13.91 -12.24
CA GLU A 109 5.20 13.76 -12.61
C GLU A 109 4.76 12.28 -12.55
N GLN A 110 5.57 11.36 -13.10
CA GLN A 110 5.30 9.92 -13.01
C GLN A 110 5.26 9.40 -11.58
N ALA A 111 6.13 9.91 -10.71
CA ALA A 111 6.13 9.55 -9.30
C ALA A 111 4.86 10.06 -8.60
N LEU A 112 4.44 11.29 -8.90
CA LEU A 112 3.18 11.85 -8.39
C LEU A 112 1.95 11.08 -8.87
N ASP A 113 1.92 10.62 -10.12
CA ASP A 113 0.84 9.76 -10.64
C ASP A 113 0.71 8.47 -9.82
N LYS A 114 1.83 7.81 -9.52
CA LYS A 114 1.87 6.61 -8.67
C LYS A 114 1.42 6.90 -7.23
N VAL A 115 1.83 8.05 -6.69
CA VAL A 115 1.41 8.49 -5.34
C VAL A 115 -0.10 8.68 -5.31
N GLU A 116 -0.66 9.41 -6.28
CA GLU A 116 -2.09 9.65 -6.36
C GLU A 116 -2.89 8.36 -6.54
N GLU A 117 -2.40 7.43 -7.36
CA GLU A 117 -3.03 6.12 -7.53
C GLU A 117 -3.10 5.36 -6.19
N ARG A 118 -2.03 5.38 -5.40
CA ARG A 118 -2.01 4.75 -4.07
C ARG A 118 -2.86 5.48 -3.03
N LEU A 119 -2.96 6.81 -3.12
CA LEU A 119 -3.75 7.64 -2.21
C LEU A 119 -5.23 7.72 -2.60
N ARG A 120 -5.57 7.40 -3.83
CA ARG A 120 -6.99 7.27 -4.20
C ARG A 120 -7.62 6.36 -3.18
N PRO A 121 -8.70 6.81 -2.49
CA PRO A 121 -9.48 5.88 -1.71
C PRO A 121 -9.70 4.72 -2.67
N GLN A 122 -9.26 3.55 -2.31
CA GLN A 122 -9.73 2.37 -3.00
C GLN A 122 -11.23 2.41 -2.81
N SER A 123 -11.87 3.10 -3.75
CA SER A 123 -13.30 2.99 -3.94
C SER A 123 -13.56 1.50 -3.99
N PRO A 124 -14.60 0.95 -3.41
CA PRO A 124 -14.91 -0.48 -3.55
C PRO A 124 -15.30 -0.90 -4.99
N MET A 125 -14.94 -0.13 -6.00
CA MET A 125 -14.52 -0.63 -7.32
C MET A 125 -13.04 -1.01 -7.28
N ALA A 126 -12.60 -1.61 -6.15
CA ALA A 126 -11.45 -2.48 -6.09
C ALA A 126 -11.43 -3.34 -7.37
N THR A 127 -10.30 -3.57 -7.94
CA THR A 127 -10.04 -4.83 -8.62
C THR A 127 -10.77 -5.88 -7.79
N ILE A 128 -11.97 -6.28 -8.24
CA ILE A 128 -12.75 -7.32 -7.58
C ILE A 128 -11.80 -8.49 -7.63
N GLU A 129 -11.02 -8.68 -6.56
CA GLU A 129 -10.15 -9.83 -6.48
C GLU A 129 -11.04 -11.03 -6.62
N ARG A 130 -10.67 -11.87 -7.57
CA ARG A 130 -11.50 -13.01 -7.95
C ARG A 130 -10.75 -14.30 -7.64
N ILE A 131 -11.44 -15.25 -7.09
CA ILE A 131 -10.90 -16.59 -6.85
C ILE A 131 -11.27 -17.49 -8.01
N PRO A 132 -10.30 -18.15 -8.69
CA PRO A 132 -10.59 -19.13 -9.72
C PRO A 132 -11.20 -20.38 -9.07
N VAL A 133 -12.36 -20.77 -9.58
CA VAL A 133 -13.16 -21.92 -9.12
C VAL A 133 -13.60 -22.77 -10.30
N ILE A 134 -14.11 -23.96 -10.02
CA ILE A 134 -14.67 -24.88 -11.00
C ILE A 134 -16.19 -24.96 -10.79
N LYS A 135 -16.95 -24.69 -11.87
CA LYS A 135 -18.39 -24.90 -11.92
C LYS A 135 -18.71 -25.75 -13.15
N SER A 136 -19.30 -26.92 -12.97
CA SER A 136 -19.68 -27.82 -14.06
C SER A 136 -18.55 -28.11 -15.06
N GLY A 137 -17.30 -28.24 -14.55
CA GLY A 137 -16.12 -28.51 -15.38
C GLY A 137 -15.46 -27.29 -16.04
N SER A 138 -16.06 -26.11 -15.92
CA SER A 138 -15.52 -24.86 -16.45
C SER A 138 -14.86 -24.02 -15.34
N LYS A 139 -13.76 -23.33 -15.69
CA LYS A 139 -13.14 -22.35 -14.78
C LYS A 139 -13.95 -21.06 -14.77
N VAL A 140 -14.36 -20.62 -13.58
CA VAL A 140 -15.10 -19.38 -13.36
C VAL A 140 -14.32 -18.54 -12.34
N LEU A 141 -14.42 -17.24 -12.40
CA LEU A 141 -13.82 -16.31 -11.47
C LEU A 141 -14.92 -15.77 -10.55
N VAL A 142 -14.86 -16.12 -9.25
CA VAL A 142 -15.81 -15.65 -8.24
C VAL A 142 -15.25 -14.43 -7.54
N PRO A 143 -15.97 -13.29 -7.54
CA PRO A 143 -15.60 -12.09 -6.79
C PRO A 143 -15.52 -12.38 -5.28
N ILE A 144 -14.49 -11.88 -4.60
CA ILE A 144 -14.28 -12.12 -3.15
C ILE A 144 -15.43 -11.54 -2.32
N ASP A 145 -15.95 -10.39 -2.69
CA ASP A 145 -17.08 -9.71 -2.04
C ASP A 145 -18.40 -10.52 -2.06
N GLN A 146 -18.53 -11.47 -2.98
CA GLN A 146 -19.70 -12.36 -3.04
C GLN A 146 -19.55 -13.64 -2.20
N ILE A 147 -18.36 -13.90 -1.68
CA ILE A 147 -18.10 -15.11 -0.89
C ILE A 147 -18.61 -14.92 0.53
N ARG A 148 -19.49 -15.81 0.98
CA ARG A 148 -20.01 -15.84 2.35
C ARG A 148 -19.13 -16.65 3.28
N PHE A 149 -18.77 -17.86 2.87
CA PHE A 149 -17.85 -18.72 3.61
C PHE A 149 -17.18 -19.75 2.71
N ILE A 150 -16.15 -20.37 3.23
CA ILE A 150 -15.38 -21.42 2.55
C ILE A 150 -15.27 -22.62 3.49
N GLU A 151 -15.50 -23.81 2.96
CA GLU A 151 -15.40 -25.09 3.65
C GLU A 151 -14.33 -25.97 3.00
N ALA A 152 -13.39 -26.49 3.80
CA ALA A 152 -12.45 -27.51 3.33
C ALA A 152 -13.14 -28.87 3.24
N LYS A 153 -12.96 -29.58 2.12
CA LYS A 153 -13.43 -30.95 1.91
C LYS A 153 -12.33 -31.77 1.25
N ASP A 154 -11.75 -32.69 2.01
CA ASP A 154 -10.68 -33.57 1.54
C ASP A 154 -9.60 -32.82 0.73
N ASP A 155 -9.54 -33.04 -0.58
CA ASP A 155 -8.54 -32.47 -1.49
C ASP A 155 -8.95 -31.12 -2.13
N TYR A 156 -10.11 -30.55 -1.78
CA TYR A 156 -10.60 -29.30 -2.37
C TYR A 156 -11.32 -28.42 -1.34
N SER A 157 -11.54 -27.17 -1.72
CA SER A 157 -12.32 -26.21 -0.95
C SER A 157 -13.64 -25.90 -1.66
N CYS A 158 -14.73 -25.88 -0.92
CA CYS A 158 -16.02 -25.40 -1.38
C CYS A 158 -16.19 -23.93 -1.04
N ILE A 159 -16.43 -23.09 -2.03
CA ILE A 159 -16.68 -21.65 -1.90
C ILE A 159 -18.17 -21.41 -2.04
N TYR A 160 -18.77 -20.79 -1.03
CA TYR A 160 -20.20 -20.53 -0.97
C TYR A 160 -20.48 -19.04 -1.16
N THR A 161 -21.36 -18.74 -2.11
CA THR A 161 -21.92 -17.39 -2.34
C THR A 161 -23.42 -17.41 -2.02
N GLU A 162 -24.09 -16.28 -2.18
CA GLU A 162 -25.56 -16.24 -2.04
C GLU A 162 -26.28 -17.13 -3.07
N ALA A 163 -25.80 -17.08 -4.30
CA ALA A 163 -26.47 -17.73 -5.44
C ALA A 163 -26.03 -19.18 -5.66
N ASP A 164 -24.76 -19.53 -5.36
CA ASP A 164 -24.15 -20.77 -5.82
C ASP A 164 -23.04 -21.31 -4.89
N ARG A 165 -22.68 -22.57 -5.13
CA ARG A 165 -21.53 -23.26 -4.56
C ARG A 165 -20.53 -23.62 -5.65
N PHE A 166 -19.26 -23.37 -5.39
CA PHE A 166 -18.16 -23.60 -6.32
C PHE A 166 -17.09 -24.49 -5.69
N LEU A 167 -16.36 -25.23 -6.52
CA LEU A 167 -15.21 -26.02 -6.11
C LEU A 167 -13.92 -25.28 -6.43
N SER A 168 -12.95 -25.28 -5.52
CA SER A 168 -11.61 -24.77 -5.73
C SER A 168 -10.58 -25.82 -5.36
N THR A 169 -9.57 -25.99 -6.19
CA THR A 169 -8.41 -26.83 -5.94
C THR A 169 -7.35 -26.12 -5.05
N ILE A 170 -7.61 -24.87 -4.69
CA ILE A 170 -6.75 -24.10 -3.80
C ILE A 170 -7.02 -24.56 -2.36
N SER A 171 -5.95 -24.88 -1.62
CA SER A 171 -6.09 -25.27 -0.22
C SER A 171 -6.63 -24.14 0.65
N LEU A 172 -7.33 -24.49 1.75
CA LEU A 172 -7.88 -23.51 2.67
C LEU A 172 -6.85 -22.53 3.20
N GLN A 173 -5.61 -22.98 3.47
CA GLN A 173 -4.52 -22.13 3.91
C GLN A 173 -4.17 -21.06 2.86
N LYS A 174 -4.03 -21.45 1.60
CA LYS A 174 -3.74 -20.50 0.52
C LYS A 174 -4.90 -19.53 0.24
N LEU A 175 -6.14 -19.98 0.50
CA LEU A 175 -7.31 -19.10 0.44
C LEU A 175 -7.32 -18.12 1.59
N GLU A 176 -6.99 -18.55 2.81
CA GLU A 176 -6.83 -17.69 3.98
C GLU A 176 -5.82 -16.57 3.71
N ASP A 177 -4.61 -16.92 3.21
CA ASP A 177 -3.56 -15.96 2.87
C ASP A 177 -4.03 -14.92 1.82
N ARG A 178 -4.84 -15.34 0.85
CA ARG A 178 -5.41 -14.46 -0.19
C ARG A 178 -6.53 -13.55 0.31
N LEU A 179 -7.22 -13.96 1.37
CA LEU A 179 -8.37 -13.26 1.92
C LEU A 179 -8.00 -12.31 3.06
N VAL A 180 -6.70 -12.21 3.39
CA VAL A 180 -6.18 -11.25 4.37
C VAL A 180 -6.56 -9.83 3.94
N GLY A 181 -7.19 -9.07 4.85
CA GLY A 181 -7.65 -7.70 4.58
C GLY A 181 -9.05 -7.56 3.96
N HIS A 182 -9.71 -8.68 3.60
CA HIS A 182 -11.04 -8.70 2.98
C HIS A 182 -12.18 -9.08 3.96
N GLY A 183 -11.96 -8.94 5.28
CA GLY A 183 -13.00 -9.22 6.28
C GLY A 183 -13.28 -10.72 6.53
N PHE A 184 -12.39 -11.60 6.07
CA PHE A 184 -12.51 -13.03 6.31
C PHE A 184 -11.76 -13.48 7.57
N PHE A 185 -12.35 -14.43 8.29
CA PHE A 185 -11.75 -14.99 9.48
C PHE A 185 -11.85 -16.52 9.48
N ARG A 186 -10.76 -17.21 9.83
CA ARG A 186 -10.75 -18.66 9.98
C ARG A 186 -11.24 -19.05 11.35
N ILE A 187 -12.46 -19.56 11.42
CA ILE A 187 -13.12 -19.95 12.68
C ILE A 187 -12.87 -21.41 13.07
N HIS A 188 -12.42 -22.24 12.13
CA HIS A 188 -12.18 -23.67 12.35
C HIS A 188 -11.11 -24.17 11.36
N ARG A 189 -10.49 -25.32 11.65
CA ARG A 189 -9.53 -25.95 10.71
C ARG A 189 -10.10 -26.17 9.30
N SER A 190 -11.42 -26.25 9.17
CA SER A 190 -12.13 -26.50 7.91
C SER A 190 -12.99 -25.34 7.43
N TYR A 191 -13.05 -24.21 8.16
CA TYR A 191 -13.96 -23.12 7.82
C TYR A 191 -13.30 -21.73 7.88
N ILE A 192 -13.52 -20.94 6.81
CA ILE A 192 -13.26 -19.51 6.77
C ILE A 192 -14.60 -18.82 6.50
N VAL A 193 -14.95 -17.78 7.26
CA VAL A 193 -16.19 -17.01 7.12
C VAL A 193 -15.91 -15.56 6.78
N ASN A 194 -16.79 -14.95 6.00
CA ASN A 194 -16.79 -13.53 5.79
C ASN A 194 -17.62 -12.85 6.88
N LEU A 195 -16.99 -11.98 7.67
CA LEU A 195 -17.61 -11.32 8.82
C LEU A 195 -18.75 -10.37 8.43
N GLU A 196 -18.79 -9.88 7.19
CA GLU A 196 -19.87 -9.04 6.68
C GLU A 196 -21.22 -9.79 6.59
N TYR A 197 -21.18 -11.13 6.50
CA TYR A 197 -22.38 -11.97 6.42
C TYR A 197 -22.70 -12.70 7.73
N VAL A 198 -22.02 -12.40 8.81
CA VAL A 198 -22.31 -12.96 10.13
C VAL A 198 -23.37 -12.09 10.82
N ALA A 199 -24.57 -12.62 10.98
CA ALA A 199 -25.69 -11.89 11.60
C ALA A 199 -25.74 -12.06 13.13
N ASP A 200 -25.33 -13.23 13.65
CA ASP A 200 -25.40 -13.55 15.08
C ASP A 200 -24.32 -14.56 15.48
N VAL A 201 -23.85 -14.47 16.72
CA VAL A 201 -22.92 -15.43 17.33
C VAL A 201 -23.54 -15.89 18.64
N GLU A 202 -24.03 -17.13 18.68
CA GLU A 202 -24.41 -17.77 19.95
C GLU A 202 -23.15 -18.20 20.73
N VAL A 203 -23.09 -17.81 22.01
CA VAL A 203 -22.01 -18.12 22.96
C VAL A 203 -22.37 -19.29 23.83
#